data_4f0222c2f666f38cce1b6f411dfdfdad
#
_entry.id   4f0222c2f666f38cce1b6f411dfdfdad
#
_cell.length_a   1.000
_cell.length_b   1.000
_cell.length_c   1.000
_cell.angle_alpha   90.00
_cell.angle_beta   90.00
_cell.angle_gamma   90.00
#
_symmetry.space_group_name_H-M   'P 1'
#
loop_
_entity.id
_entity.type
_entity.pdbx_description
1 polymer ?
#
loop_
_entity_poly.entity_id
_entity_poly.type
_entity_poly.pdbx_seq_one_letter_code
_entity_poly.pdbx_strand_id
1 'polypeptide(L)'
;MQALGRHLLLELFDCDAEALNSLETVKASMVEAAKRAQATIVDVVFHEFNPFGISGVVVIAESHLAIHTWPEYRYAAVDVFSCGDVLQPQTAANYLIEQFGASRASVVELQRGIFLQAAPMPHKPAGAKLSGAKLSVAKLSGAKVSGAKVPVGG
;
A
#
# COMPACT_ATOMS: atom_id res chain seq x y z
N MET A 1 -7.58 2.74 -22.20
CA MET A 1 -6.73 2.07 -21.19
C MET A 1 -7.48 2.10 -19.88
N GLN A 2 -7.64 0.97 -19.23
CA GLN A 2 -8.25 0.88 -17.91
C GLN A 2 -7.28 0.20 -16.96
N ALA A 3 -7.17 0.73 -15.74
CA ALA A 3 -6.39 0.13 -14.68
C ALA A 3 -7.31 -0.56 -13.67
N LEU A 4 -6.91 -1.71 -13.14
CA LEU A 4 -7.65 -2.41 -12.09
C LEU A 4 -7.51 -1.73 -10.73
N GLY A 5 -6.41 -1.03 -10.50
CA GLY A 5 -6.18 -0.39 -9.22
C GLY A 5 -5.21 0.78 -9.27
N ARG A 6 -5.25 1.57 -8.21
CA ARG A 6 -4.36 2.70 -7.94
C ARG A 6 -3.51 2.38 -6.72
N HIS A 7 -2.22 2.64 -6.80
CA HIS A 7 -1.28 2.38 -5.73
C HIS A 7 -0.53 3.67 -5.39
N LEU A 8 -0.76 4.22 -4.21
CA LEU A 8 -0.01 5.34 -3.69
C LEU A 8 1.15 4.80 -2.86
N LEU A 9 2.35 5.26 -3.19
CA LEU A 9 3.58 5.04 -2.43
C LEU A 9 3.92 6.33 -1.72
N LEU A 10 4.01 6.30 -0.40
CA LEU A 10 4.32 7.46 0.44
C LEU A 10 5.68 7.27 1.09
N GLU A 11 6.52 8.26 0.93
CA GLU A 11 7.79 8.41 1.65
C GLU A 11 7.61 9.54 2.66
N LEU A 12 7.61 9.22 3.95
CA LEU A 12 7.39 10.18 5.05
C LEU A 12 8.70 10.43 5.79
N PHE A 13 9.15 11.68 5.80
CA PHE A 13 10.43 12.08 6.40
C PHE A 13 10.22 13.06 7.54
N ASP A 14 11.21 13.07 8.45
CA ASP A 14 11.24 13.94 9.64
C ASP A 14 9.98 13.76 10.52
N CYS A 15 9.49 12.56 10.60
CA CYS A 15 8.34 12.18 11.42
C CYS A 15 8.65 12.26 12.91
N ASP A 16 7.61 12.17 13.72
CA ASP A 16 7.74 11.96 15.17
C ASP A 16 8.25 10.53 15.44
N ALA A 17 9.47 10.42 15.98
CA ALA A 17 10.11 9.14 16.23
C ALA A 17 9.38 8.30 17.30
N GLU A 18 8.78 8.93 18.31
CA GLU A 18 8.03 8.23 19.37
C GLU A 18 6.73 7.65 18.77
N ALA A 19 6.03 8.43 17.94
CA ALA A 19 4.84 7.95 17.25
C ALA A 19 5.15 6.77 16.33
N LEU A 20 6.27 6.80 15.59
CA LEU A 20 6.70 5.71 14.70
C LEU A 20 7.16 4.46 15.46
N ASN A 21 7.54 4.56 16.72
CA ASN A 21 7.98 3.42 17.55
C ASN A 21 6.90 2.89 18.49
N SER A 22 5.71 3.45 18.44
CA SER A 22 4.56 2.98 19.24
C SER A 22 3.67 2.09 18.40
N LEU A 23 3.65 0.79 18.71
CA LEU A 23 2.77 -0.18 18.02
C LEU A 23 1.30 0.24 18.09
N GLU A 24 0.85 0.72 19.24
CA GLU A 24 -0.52 1.20 19.44
C GLU A 24 -0.83 2.39 18.54
N THR A 25 0.06 3.39 18.51
CA THR A 25 -0.09 4.60 17.70
C THR A 25 -0.09 4.29 16.21
N VAL A 26 0.88 3.50 15.74
CA VAL A 26 0.99 3.13 14.32
C VAL A 26 -0.23 2.33 13.88
N LYS A 27 -0.62 1.32 14.66
CA LYS A 27 -1.81 0.50 14.35
C LYS A 27 -3.08 1.33 14.33
N ALA A 28 -3.31 2.16 15.35
CA ALA A 28 -4.49 3.02 15.41
C ALA A 28 -4.56 4.00 14.24
N SER A 29 -3.42 4.61 13.88
CA SER A 29 -3.32 5.55 12.76
C SER A 29 -3.63 4.87 11.42
N MET A 30 -3.11 3.68 11.18
CA MET A 30 -3.35 2.94 9.94
C MET A 30 -4.81 2.50 9.82
N VAL A 31 -5.42 2.03 10.92
CA VAL A 31 -6.84 1.66 10.96
C VAL A 31 -7.73 2.90 10.72
N GLU A 32 -7.41 4.02 11.35
CA GLU A 32 -8.18 5.25 11.17
C GLU A 32 -8.03 5.82 9.75
N ALA A 33 -6.83 5.74 9.16
CA ALA A 33 -6.60 6.11 7.76
C ALA A 33 -7.48 5.30 6.80
N ALA A 34 -7.58 3.97 7.02
CA ALA A 34 -8.44 3.10 6.24
C ALA A 34 -9.92 3.50 6.37
N LYS A 35 -10.40 3.78 7.59
CA LYS A 35 -11.79 4.24 7.84
C LYS A 35 -12.09 5.56 7.14
N ARG A 36 -11.20 6.54 7.24
CA ARG A 36 -11.36 7.84 6.57
C ARG A 36 -11.35 7.74 5.06
N ALA A 37 -10.59 6.80 4.52
CA ALA A 37 -10.61 6.48 3.09
C ALA A 37 -11.86 5.69 2.65
N GLN A 38 -12.80 5.42 3.54
CA GLN A 38 -14.02 4.63 3.29
C GLN A 38 -13.74 3.16 2.95
N ALA A 39 -12.66 2.62 3.47
CA ALA A 39 -12.30 1.21 3.27
C ALA A 39 -13.12 0.26 4.14
N THR A 40 -13.42 -0.91 3.61
CA THR A 40 -13.99 -2.02 4.36
C THR A 40 -12.87 -2.87 4.94
N ILE A 41 -12.58 -2.72 6.24
CA ILE A 41 -11.49 -3.44 6.90
C ILE A 41 -11.86 -4.91 7.06
N VAL A 42 -10.96 -5.80 6.62
CA VAL A 42 -11.10 -7.25 6.69
C VAL A 42 -10.24 -7.82 7.80
N ASP A 43 -8.98 -7.40 7.89
CA ASP A 43 -8.02 -7.89 8.89
C ASP A 43 -6.95 -6.83 9.18
N VAL A 44 -6.26 -6.99 10.32
CA VAL A 44 -5.25 -6.05 10.79
C VAL A 44 -4.10 -6.83 11.42
N VAL A 45 -2.92 -6.77 10.83
CA VAL A 45 -1.73 -7.47 11.31
C VAL A 45 -0.57 -6.50 11.45
N PHE A 46 0.04 -6.47 12.64
CA PHE A 46 1.21 -5.63 12.94
C PHE A 46 2.24 -6.42 13.74
N HIS A 47 3.50 -6.09 13.50
CA HIS A 47 4.65 -6.65 14.20
C HIS A 47 5.58 -5.52 14.65
N GLU A 48 6.00 -5.59 15.91
CA GLU A 48 6.99 -4.71 16.50
C GLU A 48 8.35 -5.40 16.52
N PHE A 49 9.36 -4.74 15.98
CA PHE A 49 10.72 -5.25 15.95
C PHE A 49 11.52 -4.79 17.19
N ASN A 50 12.44 -5.62 17.63
CA ASN A 50 13.39 -5.27 18.67
C ASN A 50 14.76 -4.93 18.02
N PRO A 51 15.38 -3.77 18.32
CA PRO A 51 15.04 -2.83 19.41
C PRO A 51 13.97 -1.80 19.04
N PHE A 52 13.64 -1.58 17.77
CA PHE A 52 12.65 -0.61 17.33
C PHE A 52 12.20 -0.88 15.89
N GLY A 53 11.12 -0.21 15.50
CA GLY A 53 10.51 -0.32 14.18
C GLY A 53 9.26 -1.19 14.17
N ILE A 54 8.33 -0.83 13.32
CA ILE A 54 7.04 -1.50 13.18
C ILE A 54 6.77 -1.77 11.71
N SER A 55 6.28 -2.96 11.41
CA SER A 55 5.69 -3.29 10.12
C SER A 55 4.27 -3.75 10.33
N GLY A 56 3.37 -3.35 9.43
CA GLY A 56 2.00 -3.79 9.53
C GLY A 56 1.20 -3.61 8.26
N VAL A 57 0.07 -4.26 8.25
CA VAL A 57 -0.87 -4.20 7.15
C VAL A 57 -2.31 -4.16 7.67
N VAL A 58 -3.10 -3.31 7.06
CA VAL A 58 -4.56 -3.31 7.17
C VAL A 58 -5.09 -3.90 5.87
N VAL A 59 -5.60 -5.12 5.94
CA VAL A 59 -6.25 -5.77 4.80
C VAL A 59 -7.64 -5.18 4.64
N ILE A 60 -7.97 -4.73 3.47
CA ILE A 60 -9.26 -4.16 3.13
C ILE A 60 -9.90 -4.94 1.97
N ALA A 61 -11.23 -4.91 1.86
CA ALA A 61 -11.94 -5.62 0.80
C ALA A 61 -11.51 -5.17 -0.60
N GLU A 62 -11.04 -3.93 -0.70
CA GLU A 62 -10.57 -3.25 -1.90
C GLU A 62 -9.05 -3.43 -2.15
N SER A 63 -8.25 -3.95 -1.23
CA SER A 63 -6.85 -4.39 -1.27
C SER A 63 -6.12 -4.27 0.08
N HIS A 64 -5.24 -3.25 0.30
CA HIS A 64 -4.52 -3.09 1.58
C HIS A 64 -3.94 -1.67 1.77
N LEU A 65 -3.67 -1.36 3.05
CA LEU A 65 -2.73 -0.33 3.47
C LEU A 65 -1.58 -1.04 4.20
N ALA A 66 -0.34 -0.73 3.86
CA ALA A 66 0.84 -1.29 4.54
C ALA A 66 1.77 -0.17 5.01
N ILE A 67 2.52 -0.42 6.09
CA ILE A 67 3.48 0.51 6.64
C ILE A 67 4.72 -0.21 7.15
N HIS A 68 5.88 0.44 6.99
CA HIS A 68 7.13 0.12 7.61
C HIS A 68 7.72 1.38 8.25
N THR A 69 8.17 1.30 9.49
CA THR A 69 8.74 2.45 10.20
C THR A 69 10.20 2.22 10.57
N TRP A 70 10.98 3.30 10.48
CA TRP A 70 12.35 3.41 10.95
C TRP A 70 12.44 4.62 11.89
N PRO A 71 12.07 4.46 13.17
CA PRO A 71 12.07 5.56 14.15
C PRO A 71 13.42 6.26 14.28
N GLU A 72 14.51 5.50 14.16
CA GLU A 72 15.90 5.97 14.22
C GLU A 72 16.25 6.94 13.09
N TYR A 73 15.55 6.84 11.95
CA TYR A 73 15.70 7.75 10.82
C TYR A 73 14.53 8.74 10.70
N ARG A 74 13.58 8.68 11.65
CA ARG A 74 12.35 9.47 11.59
C ARG A 74 11.62 9.32 10.25
N TYR A 75 11.61 8.09 9.74
CA TYR A 75 11.13 7.76 8.40
C TYR A 75 10.10 6.62 8.45
N ALA A 76 9.09 6.74 7.59
CA ALA A 76 8.15 5.67 7.31
C ALA A 76 7.87 5.55 5.82
N ALA A 77 7.76 4.31 5.35
CA ALA A 77 7.25 3.97 4.02
C ALA A 77 5.83 3.44 4.16
N VAL A 78 4.90 3.98 3.36
CA VAL A 78 3.50 3.58 3.40
C VAL A 78 3.00 3.27 2.00
N ASP A 79 2.29 2.16 1.88
CA ASP A 79 1.59 1.74 0.67
C ASP A 79 0.08 1.84 0.88
N VAL A 80 -0.60 2.51 -0.04
CA VAL A 80 -2.06 2.51 -0.10
C VAL A 80 -2.47 1.98 -1.46
N PHE A 81 -2.80 0.69 -1.51
CA PHE A 81 -3.26 0.05 -2.74
C PHE A 81 -4.77 -0.10 -2.71
N SER A 82 -5.42 0.45 -3.73
CA SER A 82 -6.88 0.39 -3.87
C SER A 82 -7.29 -0.17 -5.22
N CYS A 83 -8.36 -0.97 -5.21
CA CYS A 83 -9.02 -1.47 -6.40
C CYS A 83 -10.47 -0.99 -6.39
N GLY A 84 -10.96 -0.49 -7.53
CA GLY A 84 -12.29 0.09 -7.66
C GLY A 84 -12.35 1.57 -7.29
N ASP A 85 -13.56 2.15 -7.32
CA ASP A 85 -13.77 3.61 -7.30
C ASP A 85 -14.23 4.15 -5.94
N VAL A 86 -14.47 3.28 -4.94
CA VAL A 86 -15.03 3.67 -3.64
C VAL A 86 -13.97 4.23 -2.70
N LEU A 87 -12.81 3.58 -2.68
CA LEU A 87 -11.72 3.98 -1.79
C LEU A 87 -11.15 5.34 -2.19
N GLN A 88 -10.91 6.19 -1.19
CA GLN A 88 -10.27 7.50 -1.34
C GLN A 88 -8.82 7.46 -0.83
N PRO A 89 -7.85 6.94 -1.60
CA PRO A 89 -6.51 6.68 -1.12
C PRO A 89 -5.77 7.96 -0.72
N GLN A 90 -6.05 9.09 -1.36
CA GLN A 90 -5.47 10.38 -1.03
C GLN A 90 -5.89 10.87 0.36
N THR A 91 -7.10 10.56 0.80
CA THR A 91 -7.59 10.89 2.16
C THR A 91 -6.78 10.13 3.22
N ALA A 92 -6.50 8.85 2.99
CA ALA A 92 -5.62 8.07 3.87
C ALA A 92 -4.20 8.65 3.91
N ALA A 93 -3.64 8.98 2.73
CA ALA A 93 -2.30 9.54 2.62
C ALA A 93 -2.16 10.85 3.39
N ASN A 94 -3.06 11.81 3.18
CA ASN A 94 -3.03 13.10 3.85
C ASN A 94 -3.15 12.96 5.38
N TYR A 95 -4.03 12.08 5.84
CA TYR A 95 -4.18 11.80 7.26
C TYR A 95 -2.90 11.25 7.89
N LEU A 96 -2.23 10.28 7.24
CA LEU A 96 -1.00 9.67 7.76
C LEU A 96 0.17 10.65 7.78
N ILE A 97 0.30 11.51 6.77
CA ILE A 97 1.31 12.60 6.74
C ILE A 97 1.16 13.49 7.98
N GLU A 98 -0.07 13.93 8.26
CA GLU A 98 -0.38 14.77 9.41
C GLU A 98 -0.20 14.02 10.72
N GLN A 99 -0.72 12.80 10.83
CA GLN A 99 -0.72 11.99 12.06
C GLN A 99 0.70 11.63 12.53
N PHE A 100 1.61 11.34 11.62
CA PHE A 100 3.00 11.06 11.96
C PHE A 100 3.90 12.31 11.99
N GLY A 101 3.33 13.48 11.79
CA GLY A 101 4.04 14.76 11.85
C GLY A 101 5.15 14.88 10.80
N ALA A 102 4.97 14.26 9.63
CA ALA A 102 5.97 14.30 8.58
C ALA A 102 6.15 15.74 8.05
N SER A 103 7.35 16.30 8.20
CA SER A 103 7.62 17.65 7.68
C SER A 103 7.90 17.66 6.17
N ARG A 104 8.28 16.50 5.63
CA ARG A 104 8.46 16.25 4.20
C ARG A 104 7.78 14.95 3.82
N ALA A 105 7.06 14.97 2.70
CA ALA A 105 6.45 13.77 2.16
C ALA A 105 6.60 13.74 0.63
N SER A 106 6.83 12.55 0.10
CA SER A 106 6.73 12.28 -1.34
C SER A 106 5.62 11.27 -1.56
N VAL A 107 4.74 11.57 -2.50
CA VAL A 107 3.63 10.67 -2.86
C VAL A 107 3.69 10.39 -4.35
N VAL A 108 3.81 9.11 -4.71
CA VAL A 108 3.80 8.65 -6.09
C VAL A 108 2.57 7.78 -6.30
N GLU A 109 1.81 8.07 -7.34
CA GLU A 109 0.67 7.25 -7.74
C GLU A 109 1.02 6.39 -8.95
N LEU A 110 0.78 5.09 -8.83
CA LEU A 110 0.93 4.12 -9.90
C LEU A 110 -0.41 3.50 -10.25
N GLN A 111 -0.67 3.36 -11.54
CA GLN A 111 -1.77 2.54 -12.04
C GLN A 111 -1.31 1.09 -12.18
N ARG A 112 -2.10 0.16 -11.62
CA ARG A 112 -1.79 -1.27 -11.61
C ARG A 112 -2.82 -2.04 -12.42
N GLY A 113 -2.36 -3.09 -13.12
CA GLY A 113 -3.25 -3.92 -13.93
C GLY A 113 -3.82 -3.15 -15.12
N ILE A 114 -2.95 -2.54 -15.92
CA ILE A 114 -3.34 -1.78 -17.12
C ILE A 114 -3.62 -2.76 -18.25
N PHE A 115 -4.84 -2.70 -18.80
CA PHE A 115 -5.27 -3.52 -19.92
C PHE A 115 -5.67 -2.65 -21.11
N LEU A 116 -5.28 -3.10 -22.30
CA LEU A 116 -5.62 -2.44 -23.58
C LEU A 116 -6.99 -2.91 -24.11
N GLN A 117 -7.97 -3.04 -23.22
CA GLN A 117 -9.31 -3.45 -23.61
C GLN A 117 -10.22 -2.24 -23.82
N ALA A 118 -11.12 -2.36 -24.81
CA ALA A 118 -12.09 -1.31 -25.10
C ALA A 118 -13.35 -1.41 -24.23
N ALA A 119 -13.63 -2.58 -23.63
CA ALA A 119 -14.79 -2.81 -22.78
C ALA A 119 -14.48 -2.51 -21.30
N PRO A 120 -15.45 -1.98 -20.53
CA PRO A 120 -15.30 -1.82 -19.08
C PRO A 120 -14.98 -3.15 -18.42
N MET A 121 -14.00 -3.15 -17.49
CA MET A 121 -13.67 -4.32 -16.68
C MET A 121 -14.35 -4.15 -15.31
N PRO A 122 -15.49 -4.83 -15.06
CA PRO A 122 -16.14 -4.74 -13.77
C PRO A 122 -15.24 -5.36 -12.70
N HIS A 123 -14.97 -4.59 -11.65
CA HIS A 123 -14.24 -5.09 -10.50
C HIS A 123 -15.16 -5.97 -9.65
N LYS A 124 -14.77 -7.24 -9.46
CA LYS A 124 -15.54 -8.24 -8.69
C LYS A 124 -17.05 -8.21 -8.97
N PRO A 125 -17.49 -8.56 -10.19
CA PRO A 125 -18.91 -8.56 -10.49
C PRO A 125 -19.66 -9.47 -9.50
N ALA A 126 -20.78 -8.97 -8.96
CA ALA A 126 -21.58 -9.70 -8.00
C ALA A 126 -21.99 -11.07 -8.54
N GLY A 127 -21.68 -12.14 -7.81
CA GLY A 127 -22.04 -13.53 -8.20
C GLY A 127 -21.08 -14.17 -9.21
N ALA A 128 -19.99 -13.53 -9.62
CA ALA A 128 -19.01 -14.15 -10.49
C ALA A 128 -18.35 -15.35 -9.78
N LYS A 129 -18.75 -16.55 -10.18
CA LYS A 129 -17.94 -17.75 -9.90
C LYS A 129 -16.77 -17.71 -10.90
N LEU A 130 -15.56 -17.97 -10.40
CA LEU A 130 -14.43 -18.27 -11.25
C LEU A 130 -14.80 -19.51 -12.06
N SER A 131 -15.39 -19.31 -13.26
CA SER A 131 -15.52 -20.39 -14.22
C SER A 131 -14.09 -20.78 -14.57
N GLY A 132 -13.76 -22.08 -14.50
CA GLY A 132 -12.42 -22.62 -14.66
C GLY A 132 -11.80 -22.35 -16.04
N ALA A 133 -11.68 -21.10 -16.43
CA ALA A 133 -10.81 -20.67 -17.48
C ALA A 133 -9.39 -21.02 -17.00
N LYS A 134 -8.83 -22.10 -17.52
CA LYS A 134 -7.40 -22.36 -17.43
C LYS A 134 -6.71 -21.11 -17.98
N LEU A 135 -6.21 -20.27 -17.06
CA LEU A 135 -5.23 -19.27 -17.42
C LEU A 135 -4.06 -20.07 -18.02
N SER A 136 -3.98 -20.08 -19.33
CA SER A 136 -2.76 -20.46 -20.00
C SER A 136 -1.76 -19.39 -19.61
N VAL A 137 -0.96 -19.68 -18.57
CA VAL A 137 0.23 -18.91 -18.28
C VAL A 137 1.08 -19.04 -19.54
N ALA A 138 1.04 -18.03 -20.40
CA ALA A 138 2.02 -17.90 -21.46
C ALA A 138 3.35 -17.91 -20.72
N LYS A 139 4.15 -18.96 -20.93
CA LYS A 139 5.51 -19.01 -20.43
C LYS A 139 6.20 -17.76 -20.97
N LEU A 140 6.43 -16.78 -20.11
CA LEU A 140 7.38 -15.71 -20.37
C LEU A 140 8.77 -16.36 -20.38
N SER A 141 9.09 -17.02 -21.50
CA SER A 141 10.43 -17.50 -21.76
C SER A 141 11.30 -16.26 -21.99
N GLY A 142 12.16 -15.94 -21.03
CA GLY A 142 13.37 -15.16 -21.29
C GLY A 142 13.41 -13.71 -20.86
N ALA A 143 12.54 -13.21 -20.00
CA ALA A 143 12.85 -11.94 -19.33
C ALA A 143 13.87 -12.18 -18.21
N LYS A 144 15.16 -12.09 -18.54
CA LYS A 144 16.21 -11.95 -17.53
C LYS A 144 15.98 -10.61 -16.83
N VAL A 145 15.59 -10.64 -15.55
CA VAL A 145 15.70 -9.46 -14.70
C VAL A 145 17.20 -9.19 -14.56
N SER A 146 17.72 -8.22 -15.29
CA SER A 146 19.07 -7.72 -15.06
C SER A 146 19.01 -6.96 -13.74
N GLY A 147 19.44 -7.61 -12.65
CA GLY A 147 19.60 -6.96 -11.37
C GLY A 147 20.64 -5.86 -11.50
N ALA A 148 20.21 -4.60 -11.44
CA ALA A 148 21.13 -3.50 -11.17
C ALA A 148 21.70 -3.76 -9.77
N LYS A 149 22.98 -4.12 -9.67
CA LYS A 149 23.70 -4.13 -8.40
C LYS A 149 23.75 -2.70 -7.90
N VAL A 150 23.02 -2.43 -6.81
CA VAL A 150 23.23 -1.21 -6.03
C VAL A 150 24.62 -1.34 -5.41
N PRO A 151 25.56 -0.39 -5.63
CA PRO A 151 26.85 -0.45 -4.96
C PRO A 151 26.62 -0.24 -3.47
N VAL A 152 26.99 -1.23 -2.67
CA VAL A 152 27.08 -1.10 -1.22
C VAL A 152 28.36 -0.30 -0.98
N GLY A 153 28.23 1.00 -0.73
CA GLY A 153 29.35 1.83 -0.27
C GLY A 153 29.79 1.37 1.10
N GLY A 154 31.08 1.14 1.24
CA GLY A 154 31.76 0.85 2.51
C GLY A 154 31.87 2.08 3.40
#